data_636fda014dda8285f8ab42c16dec3d6e
#
_entry.id   636fda014dda8285f8ab42c16dec3d6e
#
_cell.length_a   1.000
_cell.length_b   1.000
_cell.length_c   1.000
_cell.angle_alpha   90.00
_cell.angle_beta   90.00
_cell.angle_gamma   90.00
#
_symmetry.space_group_name_H-M   'P 1'
#
loop_
_entity.id
_entity.type
_entity.pdbx_description
1 polymer ?
#
loop_
_entity_poly.entity_id
_entity_poly.type
_entity_poly.pdbx_seq_one_letter_code
_entity_poly.pdbx_strand_id
1 'polypeptide(L)'
;PKDLRTARAAGDIGALLAVLAGVETGHVLQQVGQAFAEVWEHGAGPAKRRGRRSVEQELESATMNLSNALSWRDGAGDAPLAAELIARLQGREPEGRPLPVDLGVLAETMASRDDAGNGAYLDLDTGAVLPVAVIAEYGGDPESGVEELGIEPGHEWIVLDDPAEATDADRRDFARALSNGSTLDDFSAGEALNRAMKARGAKNFHDVLDERGLVAVWRTFQGDRRWGRAREALAAQGLRPVGSARSEGPEKSEESEGSAGSAGPGEPGESAESEGSAGPSH
;
A
#
# COMPACT_ATOMS: atom_id res chain seq x y z
N PRO A 1 6.22 8.30 -1.92
CA PRO A 1 5.73 7.07 -1.30
C PRO A 1 6.47 6.65 -0.03
N LYS A 2 7.85 6.73 0.03
CA LYS A 2 8.59 6.32 1.23
C LYS A 2 8.31 7.25 2.40
N ASP A 3 8.31 8.55 2.15
CA ASP A 3 8.06 9.58 3.16
C ASP A 3 6.62 9.52 3.69
N LEU A 4 5.65 9.22 2.81
CA LEU A 4 4.26 9.00 3.20
C LEU A 4 4.12 7.79 4.14
N ARG A 5 4.78 6.67 3.82
CA ARG A 5 4.78 5.49 4.70
C ARG A 5 5.43 5.77 6.06
N THR A 6 6.51 6.53 6.08
CA THR A 6 7.19 6.92 7.32
C THR A 6 6.32 7.84 8.15
N ALA A 7 5.72 8.88 7.56
CA ALA A 7 4.83 9.81 8.23
C ALA A 7 3.58 9.09 8.81
N ARG A 8 2.97 8.20 8.02
CA ARG A 8 1.86 7.35 8.42
C ARG A 8 2.25 6.46 9.61
N ALA A 9 3.39 5.77 9.51
CA ALA A 9 3.86 4.88 10.57
C ALA A 9 4.17 5.60 11.89
N ALA A 10 4.58 6.87 11.82
CA ALA A 10 4.86 7.70 12.98
C ALA A 10 3.62 8.41 13.54
N GLY A 11 2.48 8.41 12.81
CA GLY A 11 1.31 9.22 13.15
C GLY A 11 1.61 10.72 13.17
N ASP A 12 2.63 11.15 12.41
CA ASP A 12 3.10 12.55 12.39
C ASP A 12 2.31 13.37 11.38
N ILE A 13 1.36 14.14 11.89
CA ILE A 13 0.49 15.02 11.10
C ILE A 13 1.32 16.06 10.34
N GLY A 14 2.35 16.63 10.98
CA GLY A 14 3.19 17.64 10.36
C GLY A 14 3.97 17.08 9.17
N ALA A 15 4.56 15.90 9.33
CA ALA A 15 5.25 15.18 8.25
C ALA A 15 4.28 14.80 7.12
N LEU A 16 3.05 14.38 7.46
CA LEU A 16 2.02 14.05 6.47
C LEU A 16 1.62 15.29 5.65
N LEU A 17 1.38 16.42 6.31
CA LEU A 17 1.07 17.70 5.65
C LEU A 17 2.22 18.20 4.77
N ALA A 18 3.47 18.04 5.23
CA ALA A 18 4.66 18.41 4.46
C ALA A 18 4.81 17.54 3.18
N VAL A 19 4.53 16.24 3.27
CA VAL A 19 4.51 15.36 2.09
C VAL A 19 3.45 15.80 1.10
N LEU A 20 2.26 16.18 1.57
CA LEU A 20 1.18 16.68 0.71
C LEU A 20 1.51 17.97 -0.02
N ALA A 21 2.21 18.89 0.63
CA ALA A 21 2.61 20.15 0.02
C ALA A 21 3.63 19.97 -1.13
N GLY A 22 4.36 18.84 -1.14
CA GLY A 22 5.42 18.56 -2.12
C GLY A 22 5.07 17.52 -3.19
N VAL A 23 3.90 16.89 -3.16
CA VAL A 23 3.52 15.81 -4.08
C VAL A 23 2.33 16.23 -4.94
N GLU A 24 2.43 15.99 -6.25
CA GLU A 24 1.23 15.97 -7.11
C GLU A 24 0.32 14.83 -6.64
N THR A 25 -0.67 15.17 -5.83
CA THR A 25 -1.53 14.20 -5.13
C THR A 25 -2.46 13.43 -6.06
N GLY A 26 -2.62 13.88 -7.32
CA GLY A 26 -3.57 13.28 -8.28
C GLY A 26 -3.43 11.78 -8.52
N HIS A 27 -2.21 11.24 -8.32
CA HIS A 27 -1.90 9.83 -8.55
C HIS A 27 -1.86 8.97 -7.28
N VAL A 28 -2.11 9.55 -6.09
CA VAL A 28 -1.97 8.87 -4.79
C VAL A 28 -3.09 9.20 -3.81
N LEU A 29 -4.26 9.61 -4.31
CA LEU A 29 -5.37 10.10 -3.47
C LEU A 29 -5.88 9.04 -2.48
N GLN A 30 -5.95 7.77 -2.88
CA GLN A 30 -6.39 6.69 -1.99
C GLN A 30 -5.36 6.43 -0.87
N GLN A 31 -4.07 6.39 -1.22
CA GLN A 31 -3.01 6.15 -0.24
C GLN A 31 -2.89 7.32 0.76
N VAL A 32 -2.99 8.54 0.26
CA VAL A 32 -2.99 9.76 1.09
C VAL A 32 -4.23 9.79 1.97
N GLY A 33 -5.41 9.55 1.40
CA GLY A 33 -6.67 9.56 2.14
C GLY A 33 -6.71 8.52 3.25
N GLN A 34 -6.18 7.32 3.00
CA GLN A 34 -6.05 6.30 4.03
C GLN A 34 -5.13 6.77 5.19
N ALA A 35 -4.00 7.40 4.85
CA ALA A 35 -3.11 7.94 5.89
C ALA A 35 -3.80 9.03 6.74
N PHE A 36 -4.64 9.86 6.13
CA PHE A 36 -5.46 10.84 6.84
C PHE A 36 -6.52 10.18 7.73
N ALA A 37 -7.23 9.18 7.22
CA ALA A 37 -8.23 8.45 7.99
C ALA A 37 -7.62 7.82 9.25
N GLU A 38 -6.44 7.22 9.13
CA GLU A 38 -5.69 6.62 10.25
C GLU A 38 -5.19 7.66 11.25
N VAL A 39 -4.72 8.81 10.78
CA VAL A 39 -4.31 9.91 11.68
C VAL A 39 -5.52 10.44 12.47
N TRP A 40 -6.68 10.56 11.84
CA TRP A 40 -7.91 10.91 12.53
C TRP A 40 -8.33 9.86 13.56
N GLU A 41 -8.13 8.58 13.26
CA GLU A 41 -8.45 7.48 14.15
C GLU A 41 -7.55 7.44 15.39
N HIS A 42 -6.24 7.58 15.21
CA HIS A 42 -5.24 7.39 16.27
C HIS A 42 -4.81 8.69 16.98
N GLY A 43 -4.91 9.84 16.32
CA GLY A 43 -4.27 11.08 16.76
C GLY A 43 -5.20 12.20 17.21
N ALA A 44 -6.43 12.21 16.75
CA ALA A 44 -7.33 13.37 16.84
C ALA A 44 -8.39 13.29 17.95
N GLY A 45 -8.18 12.49 18.98
CA GLY A 45 -9.09 12.49 20.13
C GLY A 45 -9.13 13.88 20.79
N PRO A 46 -10.33 14.37 21.23
CA PRO A 46 -10.55 15.72 21.75
C PRO A 46 -9.68 16.08 22.95
N ALA A 47 -9.08 15.10 23.62
CA ALA A 47 -8.26 15.32 24.81
C ALA A 47 -6.82 15.80 24.54
N LYS A 48 -6.28 15.64 23.32
CA LYS A 48 -4.91 16.04 22.96
C LYS A 48 -4.81 17.40 22.26
N ARG A 49 -5.93 18.09 22.07
CA ARG A 49 -6.05 19.31 21.24
C ARG A 49 -5.62 20.63 21.88
N ARG A 50 -5.26 20.65 23.17
CA ARG A 50 -4.92 21.91 23.87
C ARG A 50 -3.51 22.39 23.56
N GLY A 51 -3.29 23.01 22.40
CA GLY A 51 -2.04 23.71 22.08
C GLY A 51 -1.61 23.76 20.61
N ARG A 52 -2.39 23.16 19.69
CA ARG A 52 -2.01 23.05 18.28
C ARG A 52 -3.08 23.56 17.29
N ARG A 53 -3.73 24.69 17.60
CA ARG A 53 -4.82 25.25 16.73
C ARG A 53 -4.42 25.39 15.25
N SER A 54 -3.16 25.76 14.95
CA SER A 54 -2.72 25.91 13.55
C SER A 54 -2.65 24.57 12.82
N VAL A 55 -2.09 23.54 13.46
CA VAL A 55 -1.95 22.20 12.84
C VAL A 55 -3.33 21.53 12.65
N GLU A 56 -4.26 21.73 13.58
CA GLU A 56 -5.64 21.26 13.41
C GLU A 56 -6.33 21.93 12.22
N GLN A 57 -6.20 23.22 12.09
CA GLN A 57 -6.81 23.98 11.00
C GLN A 57 -6.20 23.60 9.64
N GLU A 58 -4.90 23.33 9.61
CA GLU A 58 -4.21 22.80 8.42
C GLU A 58 -4.69 21.40 8.08
N LEU A 59 -4.85 20.51 9.09
CA LEU A 59 -5.37 19.15 8.90
C LEU A 59 -6.81 19.18 8.38
N GLU A 60 -7.67 20.02 8.96
CA GLU A 60 -9.05 20.20 8.50
C GLU A 60 -9.11 20.68 7.05
N SER A 61 -8.30 21.70 6.72
CA SER A 61 -8.23 22.25 5.37
C SER A 61 -7.71 21.21 4.37
N ALA A 62 -6.66 20.44 4.73
CA ALA A 62 -6.10 19.40 3.89
C ALA A 62 -7.12 18.25 3.70
N THR A 63 -7.84 17.86 4.75
CA THR A 63 -8.89 16.83 4.68
C THR A 63 -10.01 17.25 3.73
N MET A 64 -10.46 18.50 3.82
CA MET A 64 -11.49 19.04 2.93
C MET A 64 -11.00 19.09 1.47
N ASN A 65 -9.77 19.54 1.23
CA ASN A 65 -9.21 19.59 -0.12
C ASN A 65 -9.08 18.18 -0.71
N LEU A 66 -8.66 17.20 0.09
CA LEU A 66 -8.55 15.82 -0.33
C LEU A 66 -9.92 15.22 -0.66
N SER A 67 -10.93 15.44 0.19
CA SER A 67 -12.30 14.97 -0.05
C SER A 67 -12.88 15.58 -1.33
N ASN A 68 -12.62 16.86 -1.60
CA ASN A 68 -12.99 17.50 -2.85
C ASN A 68 -12.25 16.87 -4.05
N ALA A 69 -10.94 16.63 -3.95
CA ALA A 69 -10.16 16.02 -5.02
C ALA A 69 -10.65 14.60 -5.35
N LEU A 70 -11.00 13.80 -4.34
CA LEU A 70 -11.62 12.47 -4.51
C LEU A 70 -12.97 12.60 -5.24
N SER A 71 -13.84 13.50 -4.79
CA SER A 71 -15.14 13.73 -5.42
C SER A 71 -15.04 14.19 -6.88
N TRP A 72 -14.00 14.99 -7.22
CA TRP A 72 -13.74 15.41 -8.60
C TRP A 72 -13.17 14.31 -9.47
N ARG A 73 -12.35 13.42 -8.90
CA ARG A 73 -11.77 12.30 -9.63
C ARG A 73 -12.81 11.24 -9.99
N ASP A 74 -13.77 11.01 -9.09
CA ASP A 74 -14.90 10.07 -9.22
C ASP A 74 -14.44 8.66 -9.66
N GLY A 75 -13.33 8.20 -9.09
CA GLY A 75 -12.79 6.86 -9.33
C GLY A 75 -13.32 5.84 -8.33
N ALA A 76 -13.06 4.56 -8.60
CA ALA A 76 -13.42 3.48 -7.69
C ALA A 76 -12.90 3.77 -6.27
N GLY A 77 -13.75 3.60 -5.26
CA GLY A 77 -13.44 3.83 -3.85
C GLY A 77 -13.24 5.29 -3.43
N ASP A 78 -13.37 6.26 -4.35
CA ASP A 78 -13.23 7.68 -4.01
C ASP A 78 -14.40 8.19 -3.16
N ALA A 79 -15.62 7.80 -3.50
CA ALA A 79 -16.81 8.20 -2.76
C ALA A 79 -16.81 7.70 -1.30
N PRO A 80 -16.58 6.41 -1.02
CA PRO A 80 -16.52 5.93 0.37
C PRO A 80 -15.37 6.56 1.16
N LEU A 81 -14.20 6.80 0.56
CA LEU A 81 -13.09 7.47 1.25
C LEU A 81 -13.43 8.94 1.57
N ALA A 82 -13.99 9.67 0.62
CA ALA A 82 -14.41 11.05 0.84
C ALA A 82 -15.47 11.14 1.95
N ALA A 83 -16.44 10.23 1.95
CA ALA A 83 -17.48 10.17 2.99
C ALA A 83 -16.87 9.86 4.37
N GLU A 84 -15.91 8.92 4.45
CA GLU A 84 -15.19 8.63 5.68
C GLU A 84 -14.45 9.86 6.22
N LEU A 85 -13.68 10.53 5.37
CA LEU A 85 -12.92 11.73 5.74
C LEU A 85 -13.84 12.87 6.25
N ILE A 86 -14.97 13.10 5.58
CA ILE A 86 -15.96 14.10 5.98
C ILE A 86 -16.62 13.72 7.31
N ALA A 87 -16.98 12.46 7.52
CA ALA A 87 -17.55 12.00 8.79
C ALA A 87 -16.57 12.27 9.95
N ARG A 88 -15.29 11.91 9.78
CA ARG A 88 -14.25 12.16 10.79
C ARG A 88 -14.04 13.66 11.06
N LEU A 89 -14.02 14.48 10.01
CA LEU A 89 -13.93 15.93 10.12
C LEU A 89 -15.09 16.51 10.94
N GLN A 90 -16.28 15.94 10.78
CA GLN A 90 -17.48 16.33 11.52
C GLN A 90 -17.59 15.70 12.93
N GLY A 91 -16.62 14.87 13.32
CA GLY A 91 -16.65 14.14 14.59
C GLY A 91 -17.72 13.06 14.65
N ARG A 92 -18.17 12.57 13.48
CA ARG A 92 -19.13 11.47 13.35
C ARG A 92 -18.40 10.15 13.10
N GLU A 93 -19.02 9.05 13.53
CA GLU A 93 -18.54 7.72 13.14
C GLU A 93 -18.75 7.52 11.63
N PRO A 94 -17.71 7.11 10.88
CA PRO A 94 -17.87 6.77 9.48
C PRO A 94 -18.76 5.54 9.26
N GLU A 95 -19.43 5.49 8.13
CA GLU A 95 -20.29 4.37 7.75
C GLU A 95 -19.49 3.08 7.51
N GLY A 96 -20.13 1.94 7.68
CA GLY A 96 -19.55 0.60 7.50
C GLY A 96 -18.94 0.03 8.77
N ARG A 97 -19.06 -1.29 8.93
CA ARG A 97 -18.43 -2.05 10.01
C ARG A 97 -16.90 -1.95 9.87
N PRO A 98 -16.16 -1.54 10.91
CA PRO A 98 -14.71 -1.49 10.85
C PRO A 98 -14.14 -2.91 10.74
N LEU A 99 -13.17 -3.10 9.83
CA LEU A 99 -12.44 -4.34 9.66
C LEU A 99 -10.93 -4.06 9.64
N PRO A 100 -10.11 -4.70 10.50
CA PRO A 100 -8.67 -4.46 10.58
C PRO A 100 -7.94 -5.13 9.42
N VAL A 101 -8.08 -4.59 8.20
CA VAL A 101 -7.48 -5.14 6.98
C VAL A 101 -6.38 -4.23 6.45
N ASP A 102 -5.25 -4.82 6.03
CA ASP A 102 -4.26 -4.11 5.24
C ASP A 102 -4.77 -3.93 3.81
N LEU A 103 -5.23 -2.70 3.52
CA LEU A 103 -5.80 -2.37 2.22
C LEU A 103 -4.79 -2.55 1.07
N GLY A 104 -3.49 -2.41 1.33
CA GLY A 104 -2.45 -2.63 0.34
C GLY A 104 -2.32 -4.12 0.00
N VAL A 105 -2.30 -4.97 1.01
CA VAL A 105 -2.28 -6.44 0.81
C VAL A 105 -3.54 -6.90 0.09
N LEU A 106 -4.71 -6.44 0.53
CA LEU A 106 -5.98 -6.78 -0.13
C LEU A 106 -5.97 -6.37 -1.61
N ALA A 107 -5.58 -5.13 -1.92
CA ALA A 107 -5.54 -4.60 -3.27
C ALA A 107 -4.59 -5.36 -4.20
N GLU A 108 -3.42 -5.76 -3.70
CA GLU A 108 -2.45 -6.54 -4.48
C GLU A 108 -2.95 -7.97 -4.69
N THR A 109 -3.54 -8.58 -3.66
CA THR A 109 -4.08 -9.95 -3.76
C THR A 109 -5.28 -10.02 -4.70
N MET A 110 -6.22 -9.07 -4.62
CA MET A 110 -7.35 -8.97 -5.56
C MET A 110 -6.90 -8.82 -7.01
N ALA A 111 -5.79 -8.08 -7.23
CA ALA A 111 -5.25 -7.84 -8.58
C ALA A 111 -4.36 -8.99 -9.08
N SER A 112 -4.03 -9.97 -8.25
CA SER A 112 -3.26 -11.14 -8.65
C SER A 112 -4.03 -11.97 -9.67
N ARG A 113 -3.32 -12.48 -10.67
CA ARG A 113 -3.85 -13.38 -11.69
C ARG A 113 -2.99 -14.64 -11.68
N ASP A 114 -3.62 -15.74 -11.37
CA ASP A 114 -2.98 -17.04 -11.29
C ASP A 114 -3.84 -18.08 -12.00
N ASP A 115 -3.21 -19.11 -12.58
CA ASP A 115 -3.91 -20.20 -13.26
C ASP A 115 -4.75 -21.05 -12.27
N ALA A 116 -4.37 -21.09 -10.99
CA ALA A 116 -5.08 -21.80 -9.94
C ALA A 116 -6.29 -21.01 -9.39
N GLY A 117 -6.36 -19.70 -9.62
CA GLY A 117 -7.47 -18.87 -9.20
C GLY A 117 -7.11 -17.40 -9.04
N ASN A 118 -8.08 -16.53 -9.21
CA ASN A 118 -7.92 -15.09 -9.10
C ASN A 118 -8.63 -14.55 -7.86
N GLY A 119 -8.13 -13.42 -7.36
CA GLY A 119 -8.76 -12.71 -6.26
C GLY A 119 -8.25 -13.08 -4.87
N ALA A 120 -8.97 -12.62 -3.87
CA ALA A 120 -8.63 -12.74 -2.48
C ALA A 120 -9.78 -13.33 -1.67
N TYR A 121 -9.49 -14.28 -0.80
CA TYR A 121 -10.34 -14.56 0.34
C TYR A 121 -10.05 -13.53 1.43
N LEU A 122 -11.10 -12.97 1.99
CA LEU A 122 -11.05 -12.03 3.10
C LEU A 122 -11.83 -12.61 4.28
N ASP A 123 -11.16 -12.79 5.39
CA ASP A 123 -11.75 -13.15 6.68
C ASP A 123 -12.47 -11.93 7.27
N LEU A 124 -13.76 -12.06 7.52
CA LEU A 124 -14.57 -10.97 8.06
C LEU A 124 -14.43 -10.78 9.58
N ASP A 125 -13.82 -11.72 10.28
CA ASP A 125 -13.59 -11.65 11.72
C ASP A 125 -12.24 -11.02 12.04
N THR A 126 -11.20 -11.38 11.29
CA THR A 126 -9.81 -10.96 11.58
C THR A 126 -9.26 -9.94 10.59
N GLY A 127 -9.84 -9.82 9.39
CA GLY A 127 -9.28 -9.03 8.29
C GLY A 127 -8.11 -9.69 7.58
N ALA A 128 -7.85 -10.98 7.83
CA ALA A 128 -6.82 -11.74 7.12
C ALA A 128 -7.15 -11.88 5.64
N VAL A 129 -6.12 -11.77 4.79
CA VAL A 129 -6.25 -11.82 3.33
C VAL A 129 -5.42 -12.98 2.80
N LEU A 130 -6.04 -13.87 2.04
CA LEU A 130 -5.38 -15.01 1.42
C LEU A 130 -5.67 -15.04 -0.09
N PRO A 131 -4.65 -15.33 -0.94
CA PRO A 131 -4.89 -15.53 -2.36
C PRO A 131 -5.78 -16.75 -2.62
N VAL A 132 -6.74 -16.62 -3.53
CA VAL A 132 -7.60 -17.75 -3.96
C VAL A 132 -6.74 -18.90 -4.47
N ALA A 133 -5.68 -18.62 -5.24
CA ALA A 133 -4.75 -19.62 -5.75
C ALA A 133 -4.11 -20.47 -4.65
N VAL A 134 -3.73 -19.85 -3.53
CA VAL A 134 -3.13 -20.58 -2.40
C VAL A 134 -4.13 -21.55 -1.77
N ILE A 135 -5.36 -21.12 -1.53
CA ILE A 135 -6.40 -22.01 -0.98
C ILE A 135 -6.70 -23.17 -1.95
N ALA A 136 -6.73 -22.88 -3.26
CA ALA A 136 -6.96 -23.90 -4.28
C ALA A 136 -5.86 -24.96 -4.33
N GLU A 137 -4.59 -24.61 -4.12
CA GLU A 137 -3.45 -25.54 -4.06
C GLU A 137 -3.58 -26.53 -2.90
N TYR A 138 -4.14 -26.10 -1.77
CA TYR A 138 -4.39 -26.98 -0.63
C TYR A 138 -5.70 -27.76 -0.76
N GLY A 139 -6.45 -27.58 -1.89
CA GLY A 139 -7.70 -28.28 -2.15
C GLY A 139 -8.78 -28.01 -1.11
N GLY A 140 -8.58 -26.92 -0.34
CA GLY A 140 -9.40 -26.57 0.79
C GLY A 140 -10.43 -25.49 0.47
N ASP A 141 -11.41 -25.43 1.33
CA ASP A 141 -12.36 -24.36 1.48
C ASP A 141 -11.96 -23.62 2.77
N PRO A 142 -11.75 -22.30 2.76
CA PRO A 142 -11.36 -21.56 3.96
C PRO A 142 -12.40 -21.71 5.09
N GLU A 143 -13.68 -21.93 4.78
CA GLU A 143 -14.71 -22.20 5.79
C GLU A 143 -14.49 -23.51 6.56
N SER A 144 -13.85 -24.49 5.90
CA SER A 144 -13.48 -25.76 6.55
C SER A 144 -12.23 -25.64 7.42
N GLY A 145 -11.47 -24.57 7.28
CA GLY A 145 -10.17 -24.37 7.85
C GLY A 145 -9.07 -25.16 7.15
N VAL A 146 -7.89 -24.58 7.04
CA VAL A 146 -6.71 -25.25 6.48
C VAL A 146 -5.59 -25.12 7.49
N GLU A 147 -5.28 -26.21 8.21
CA GLU A 147 -4.34 -26.23 9.33
C GLU A 147 -2.94 -25.76 8.93
N GLU A 148 -2.47 -26.16 7.74
CA GLU A 148 -1.16 -25.76 7.19
C GLU A 148 -1.03 -24.25 6.99
N LEU A 149 -2.14 -23.54 6.76
CA LEU A 149 -2.19 -22.09 6.60
C LEU A 149 -2.55 -21.35 7.89
N GLY A 150 -2.81 -22.08 8.99
CA GLY A 150 -3.24 -21.50 10.24
C GLY A 150 -4.64 -20.88 10.19
N ILE A 151 -5.48 -21.37 9.29
CA ILE A 151 -6.87 -20.92 9.16
C ILE A 151 -7.70 -21.65 10.21
N GLU A 152 -8.38 -20.88 11.06
CA GLU A 152 -9.31 -21.43 12.04
C GLU A 152 -10.68 -21.72 11.39
N PRO A 153 -11.29 -22.89 11.65
CA PRO A 153 -12.61 -23.19 11.12
C PRO A 153 -13.69 -22.32 11.76
N GLY A 154 -14.74 -22.03 11.00
CA GLY A 154 -15.91 -21.30 11.49
C GLY A 154 -15.84 -19.78 11.36
N HIS A 155 -14.77 -19.23 10.77
CA HIS A 155 -14.72 -17.83 10.39
C HIS A 155 -15.57 -17.59 9.11
N GLU A 156 -16.12 -16.38 8.99
CA GLU A 156 -16.85 -15.98 7.80
C GLU A 156 -15.90 -15.42 6.76
N TRP A 157 -15.90 -16.00 5.55
CA TRP A 157 -15.03 -15.60 4.45
C TRP A 157 -15.83 -15.09 3.27
N ILE A 158 -15.29 -14.06 2.61
CA ILE A 158 -15.80 -13.60 1.31
C ILE A 158 -14.69 -13.63 0.26
N VAL A 159 -15.08 -13.79 -1.00
CA VAL A 159 -14.15 -13.68 -2.14
C VAL A 159 -14.31 -12.31 -2.76
N LEU A 160 -13.19 -11.62 -2.94
CA LEU A 160 -13.10 -10.34 -3.62
C LEU A 160 -12.14 -10.46 -4.80
N ASP A 161 -12.53 -9.93 -5.97
CA ASP A 161 -11.72 -9.97 -7.19
C ASP A 161 -11.67 -8.59 -7.84
N ASP A 162 -10.58 -8.33 -8.55
CA ASP A 162 -10.43 -7.12 -9.36
C ASP A 162 -10.98 -7.39 -10.77
N PRO A 163 -11.78 -6.50 -11.37
CA PRO A 163 -12.32 -6.72 -12.70
C PRO A 163 -11.25 -7.08 -13.72
N ALA A 164 -11.51 -8.03 -14.60
CA ALA A 164 -10.53 -8.49 -15.58
C ALA A 164 -10.00 -7.35 -16.48
N GLU A 165 -10.84 -6.38 -16.80
CA GLU A 165 -10.54 -5.21 -17.61
C GLU A 165 -9.89 -4.04 -16.82
N ALA A 166 -9.72 -4.18 -15.49
CA ALA A 166 -9.23 -3.10 -14.64
C ALA A 166 -7.86 -2.57 -15.07
N THR A 167 -6.93 -3.45 -15.43
CA THR A 167 -5.60 -3.05 -15.90
C THR A 167 -5.66 -2.25 -17.20
N ASP A 168 -6.54 -2.60 -18.13
CA ASP A 168 -6.69 -1.86 -19.39
C ASP A 168 -7.44 -0.53 -19.19
N ALA A 169 -8.34 -0.45 -18.22
CA ALA A 169 -8.95 0.80 -17.81
C ALA A 169 -7.91 1.72 -17.17
N ASP A 170 -7.08 1.21 -16.26
CA ASP A 170 -5.99 1.97 -15.63
C ASP A 170 -4.99 2.52 -16.66
N ARG A 171 -4.61 1.74 -17.68
CA ARG A 171 -3.73 2.19 -18.78
C ARG A 171 -4.33 3.38 -19.54
N ARG A 172 -5.62 3.30 -19.87
CA ARG A 172 -6.34 4.38 -20.59
C ARG A 172 -6.45 5.64 -19.74
N ASP A 173 -6.75 5.48 -18.45
CA ASP A 173 -6.89 6.60 -17.53
C ASP A 173 -5.54 7.27 -17.26
N PHE A 174 -4.46 6.50 -17.15
CA PHE A 174 -3.11 7.04 -17.01
C PHE A 174 -2.67 7.85 -18.21
N ALA A 175 -2.86 7.30 -19.42
CA ALA A 175 -2.55 8.02 -20.64
C ALA A 175 -3.38 9.30 -20.78
N ARG A 176 -4.66 9.27 -20.39
CA ARG A 176 -5.55 10.44 -20.37
C ARG A 176 -5.09 11.48 -19.35
N ALA A 177 -4.70 11.04 -18.15
CA ALA A 177 -4.21 11.94 -17.11
C ALA A 177 -2.95 12.70 -17.57
N LEU A 178 -2.01 12.02 -18.20
CA LEU A 178 -0.82 12.64 -18.79
C LEU A 178 -1.19 13.57 -19.96
N SER A 179 -2.10 13.17 -20.85
CA SER A 179 -2.54 14.02 -21.96
C SER A 179 -3.25 15.31 -21.50
N ASN A 180 -3.79 15.31 -20.29
CA ASN A 180 -4.38 16.49 -19.65
C ASN A 180 -3.40 17.22 -18.72
N GLY A 181 -2.16 16.74 -18.63
CA GLY A 181 -1.10 17.33 -17.81
C GLY A 181 -0.72 18.75 -18.28
N SER A 182 -0.11 19.49 -17.37
CA SER A 182 0.23 20.89 -17.59
C SER A 182 1.50 21.11 -18.43
N THR A 183 2.27 20.07 -18.69
CA THR A 183 3.53 20.15 -19.43
C THR A 183 3.42 19.55 -20.84
N LEU A 184 4.23 20.07 -21.79
CA LEU A 184 4.33 19.50 -23.12
C LEU A 184 4.87 18.07 -23.13
N ASP A 185 5.73 17.74 -22.15
CA ASP A 185 6.30 16.41 -22.00
C ASP A 185 5.24 15.40 -21.56
N ASP A 186 4.36 15.76 -20.61
CA ASP A 186 3.24 14.93 -20.18
C ASP A 186 2.26 14.68 -21.34
N PHE A 187 1.88 15.72 -22.06
CA PHE A 187 1.01 15.59 -23.22
C PHE A 187 1.61 14.66 -24.28
N SER A 188 2.89 14.84 -24.60
CA SER A 188 3.62 14.00 -25.57
C SER A 188 3.69 12.53 -25.11
N ALA A 189 3.88 12.28 -23.80
CA ALA A 189 3.90 10.96 -23.22
C ALA A 189 2.52 10.29 -23.27
N GLY A 190 1.47 11.02 -22.91
CA GLY A 190 0.09 10.53 -22.97
C GLY A 190 -0.32 10.12 -24.39
N GLU A 191 0.00 10.94 -25.40
CA GLU A 191 -0.24 10.62 -26.79
C GLU A 191 0.58 9.41 -27.28
N ALA A 192 1.82 9.24 -26.80
CA ALA A 192 2.63 8.07 -27.14
C ALA A 192 2.03 6.78 -26.54
N LEU A 193 1.57 6.82 -25.28
CA LEU A 193 0.90 5.70 -24.63
C LEU A 193 -0.43 5.34 -25.32
N ASN A 194 -1.23 6.34 -25.68
CA ASN A 194 -2.48 6.13 -26.44
C ASN A 194 -2.22 5.45 -27.79
N ARG A 195 -1.15 5.83 -28.49
CA ARG A 195 -0.75 5.17 -29.73
C ARG A 195 -0.27 3.74 -29.51
N ALA A 196 0.52 3.49 -28.48
CA ALA A 196 1.00 2.15 -28.14
C ALA A 196 -0.13 1.19 -27.83
N MET A 197 -1.18 1.63 -27.10
CA MET A 197 -2.37 0.81 -26.82
C MET A 197 -3.19 0.48 -28.06
N LYS A 198 -3.19 1.35 -29.08
CA LYS A 198 -3.94 1.15 -30.34
C LYS A 198 -3.15 0.35 -31.38
N ALA A 199 -1.84 0.37 -31.31
CA ALA A 199 -0.99 -0.24 -32.33
C ALA A 199 -0.82 -1.75 -32.08
N ARG A 200 -1.19 -2.55 -33.08
CA ARG A 200 -0.80 -3.96 -33.14
C ARG A 200 0.63 -4.07 -33.67
N GLY A 201 1.64 -3.75 -32.87
CA GLY A 201 3.01 -3.77 -33.41
C GLY A 201 4.10 -3.23 -32.47
N ALA A 202 5.22 -2.85 -33.01
CA ALA A 202 6.58 -2.73 -32.51
C ALA A 202 6.85 -2.11 -31.11
N LYS A 203 5.95 -1.34 -30.52
CA LYS A 203 6.11 -0.79 -29.18
C LYS A 203 4.82 -1.02 -28.38
N ASN A 204 4.96 -1.69 -27.24
CA ASN A 204 3.86 -1.87 -26.30
C ASN A 204 3.82 -0.73 -25.27
N PHE A 205 2.80 -0.74 -24.41
CA PHE A 205 2.62 0.27 -23.38
C PHE A 205 3.85 0.37 -22.44
N HIS A 206 4.43 -0.76 -22.04
CA HIS A 206 5.58 -0.79 -21.14
C HIS A 206 6.85 -0.25 -21.78
N ASP A 207 7.08 -0.51 -23.07
CA ASP A 207 8.23 0.06 -23.79
C ASP A 207 8.21 1.59 -23.77
N VAL A 208 7.01 2.18 -23.92
CA VAL A 208 6.84 3.65 -23.85
C VAL A 208 7.08 4.16 -22.42
N LEU A 209 6.62 3.43 -21.40
CA LEU A 209 6.88 3.81 -20.00
C LEU A 209 8.39 3.82 -19.70
N ASP A 210 9.12 2.81 -20.15
CA ASP A 210 10.56 2.71 -19.96
C ASP A 210 11.31 3.83 -20.68
N GLU A 211 11.01 4.06 -21.96
CA GLU A 211 11.62 5.13 -22.75
C GLU A 211 11.41 6.53 -22.18
N ARG A 212 10.27 6.74 -21.53
CA ARG A 212 9.90 8.02 -20.93
C ARG A 212 10.24 8.14 -19.45
N GLY A 213 10.78 7.10 -18.83
CA GLY A 213 11.08 7.07 -17.38
C GLY A 213 9.83 7.11 -16.50
N LEU A 214 8.67 6.66 -17.00
CA LEU A 214 7.36 6.76 -16.33
C LEU A 214 6.99 5.52 -15.52
N VAL A 215 7.81 4.48 -15.49
CA VAL A 215 7.50 3.21 -14.79
C VAL A 215 7.14 3.42 -13.33
N ALA A 216 7.88 4.26 -12.61
CA ALA A 216 7.61 4.54 -11.20
C ALA A 216 6.28 5.28 -11.00
N VAL A 217 5.98 6.25 -11.86
CA VAL A 217 4.72 7.02 -11.83
C VAL A 217 3.54 6.10 -12.14
N TRP A 218 3.68 5.26 -13.16
CA TRP A 218 2.68 4.25 -13.53
C TRP A 218 2.37 3.29 -12.36
N ARG A 219 3.41 2.71 -11.74
CA ARG A 219 3.22 1.81 -10.60
C ARG A 219 2.49 2.49 -9.43
N THR A 220 2.83 3.74 -9.18
CA THR A 220 2.16 4.53 -8.13
C THR A 220 0.71 4.79 -8.47
N PHE A 221 0.42 5.20 -9.70
CA PHE A 221 -0.95 5.40 -10.20
C PHE A 221 -1.77 4.11 -10.14
N GLN A 222 -1.22 3.01 -10.66
CA GLN A 222 -1.90 1.72 -10.66
C GLN A 222 -2.17 1.22 -9.23
N GLY A 223 -1.20 1.35 -8.34
CA GLY A 223 -1.38 1.00 -6.94
C GLY A 223 -2.51 1.80 -6.29
N ASP A 224 -2.60 3.10 -6.55
CA ASP A 224 -3.69 3.94 -6.04
C ASP A 224 -5.07 3.50 -6.55
N ARG A 225 -5.17 3.14 -7.83
CA ARG A 225 -6.40 2.62 -8.42
C ARG A 225 -6.82 1.27 -7.81
N ARG A 226 -5.87 0.36 -7.58
CA ARG A 226 -6.13 -0.91 -6.90
C ARG A 226 -6.63 -0.71 -5.47
N TRP A 227 -6.05 0.21 -4.72
CA TRP A 227 -6.54 0.58 -3.39
C TRP A 227 -7.98 1.10 -3.43
N GLY A 228 -8.30 1.92 -4.42
CA GLY A 228 -9.67 2.40 -4.62
C GLY A 228 -10.65 1.26 -4.85
N ARG A 229 -10.33 0.33 -5.75
CA ARG A 229 -11.20 -0.83 -6.02
C ARG A 229 -11.36 -1.75 -4.81
N ALA A 230 -10.29 -2.00 -4.07
CA ALA A 230 -10.38 -2.77 -2.83
C ALA A 230 -11.29 -2.10 -1.79
N ARG A 231 -11.18 -0.77 -1.65
CA ARG A 231 -12.08 0.00 -0.78
C ARG A 231 -13.53 -0.03 -1.24
N GLU A 232 -13.77 0.09 -2.54
CA GLU A 232 -15.13 0.01 -3.10
C GLU A 232 -15.74 -1.37 -2.87
N ALA A 233 -14.95 -2.45 -3.07
CA ALA A 233 -15.39 -3.82 -2.81
C ALA A 233 -15.75 -4.02 -1.33
N LEU A 234 -14.95 -3.50 -0.40
CA LEU A 234 -15.28 -3.51 1.03
C LEU A 234 -16.56 -2.71 1.34
N ALA A 235 -16.68 -1.51 0.79
CA ALA A 235 -17.84 -0.65 1.01
C ALA A 235 -19.14 -1.30 0.49
N ALA A 236 -19.08 -2.03 -0.63
CA ALA A 236 -20.20 -2.80 -1.17
C ALA A 236 -20.68 -3.91 -0.21
N GLN A 237 -19.79 -4.39 0.67
CA GLN A 237 -20.12 -5.36 1.74
C GLN A 237 -20.46 -4.68 3.07
N GLY A 238 -20.63 -3.36 3.07
CA GLY A 238 -20.86 -2.59 4.31
C GLY A 238 -19.66 -2.57 5.26
N LEU A 239 -18.44 -2.78 4.73
CA LEU A 239 -17.19 -2.81 5.51
C LEU A 239 -16.37 -1.54 5.27
N ARG A 240 -15.58 -1.19 6.27
CA ARG A 240 -14.64 -0.07 6.24
C ARG A 240 -13.26 -0.55 6.69
N PRO A 241 -12.19 -0.32 5.91
CA PRO A 241 -10.85 -0.68 6.35
C PRO A 241 -10.43 0.24 7.52
N VAL A 242 -9.98 -0.35 8.61
CA VAL A 242 -9.27 0.35 9.67
C VAL A 242 -7.84 -0.12 9.67
N GLY A 243 -6.89 0.75 10.08
CA GLY A 243 -5.49 0.37 10.15
C GLY A 243 -5.35 -0.89 10.99
N SER A 244 -4.78 -1.96 10.43
CA SER A 244 -4.42 -3.12 11.23
C SER A 244 -3.49 -2.61 12.33
N ALA A 245 -3.93 -2.75 13.60
CA ALA A 245 -3.01 -2.58 14.71
C ALA A 245 -1.81 -3.45 14.37
N ARG A 246 -0.61 -2.85 14.28
CA ARG A 246 0.62 -3.59 14.01
C ARG A 246 0.56 -4.88 14.81
N SER A 247 0.50 -6.01 14.14
CA SER A 247 0.94 -7.25 14.75
C SER A 247 2.36 -6.93 15.22
N GLU A 248 2.54 -6.69 16.50
CA GLU A 248 3.85 -6.73 17.11
C GLU A 248 4.40 -8.08 16.70
N GLY A 249 5.28 -8.07 15.68
CA GLY A 249 5.96 -9.28 15.27
C GLY A 249 6.55 -9.89 16.54
N PRO A 250 6.62 -11.23 16.64
CA PRO A 250 7.08 -11.88 17.86
C PRO A 250 8.36 -11.19 18.27
N GLU A 251 8.34 -10.54 19.44
CA GLU A 251 9.54 -10.03 20.07
C GLU A 251 10.55 -11.17 20.00
N LYS A 252 11.60 -10.98 19.22
CA LYS A 252 12.79 -11.81 19.37
C LYS A 252 13.19 -11.63 20.81
N SER A 253 12.82 -12.59 21.61
CA SER A 253 13.38 -12.78 22.93
C SER A 253 14.88 -12.87 22.69
N GLU A 254 15.59 -11.78 22.93
CA GLU A 254 17.04 -11.81 23.07
C GLU A 254 17.28 -12.72 24.25
N GLU A 255 17.54 -13.99 23.95
CA GLU A 255 18.12 -14.91 24.88
C GLU A 255 19.43 -14.28 25.35
N SER A 256 19.35 -13.73 26.55
CA SER A 256 20.48 -13.31 27.36
C SER A 256 21.33 -14.56 27.64
N GLU A 257 22.25 -14.90 26.75
CA GLU A 257 23.35 -15.78 27.08
C GLU A 257 24.32 -15.03 27.97
N GLY A 258 23.98 -15.02 29.26
CA GLY A 258 24.94 -14.84 30.33
C GLY A 258 25.79 -16.07 30.45
N SER A 259 26.97 -16.07 29.88
CA SER A 259 28.03 -17.01 30.27
C SER A 259 29.21 -16.22 30.79
N ALA A 260 29.27 -16.18 32.12
CA ALA A 260 30.49 -15.90 32.86
C ALA A 260 31.34 -17.18 32.82
N GLY A 261 32.62 -17.04 32.58
CA GLY A 261 33.49 -18.16 32.88
C GLY A 261 34.87 -18.15 32.25
N SER A 262 35.78 -17.63 33.01
CA SER A 262 37.10 -18.23 33.28
C SER A 262 38.28 -17.84 32.45
N ALA A 263 39.15 -17.16 33.15
CA ALA A 263 40.52 -16.84 32.84
C ALA A 263 41.40 -18.11 32.73
N GLY A 264 42.38 -18.06 31.83
CA GLY A 264 43.54 -18.95 31.83
C GLY A 264 44.65 -18.35 30.93
N PRO A 265 45.85 -18.10 31.49
CA PRO A 265 46.96 -17.56 30.74
C PRO A 265 47.85 -18.67 30.20
N GLY A 266 48.45 -18.52 29.05
CA GLY A 266 49.39 -19.49 28.51
C GLY A 266 50.02 -19.04 27.22
N GLU A 267 51.08 -18.41 27.33
CA GLU A 267 52.45 -18.36 26.75
C GLU A 267 52.66 -18.44 25.23
N PRO A 268 53.78 -17.83 24.76
CA PRO A 268 54.02 -17.51 23.36
C PRO A 268 54.97 -18.53 22.68
N GLY A 269 54.87 -18.69 21.42
CA GLY A 269 55.75 -19.49 20.57
C GLY A 269 55.74 -18.96 19.14
N GLU A 270 56.74 -18.23 18.86
CA GLU A 270 57.83 -18.41 17.89
C GLU A 270 57.46 -18.71 16.42
N SER A 271 57.87 -17.77 15.60
CA SER A 271 58.65 -17.84 14.34
C SER A 271 58.36 -18.94 13.32
N ALA A 272 58.06 -18.54 12.09
CA ALA A 272 58.91 -18.91 10.94
C ALA A 272 58.51 -18.10 9.68
N GLU A 273 59.50 -17.44 9.14
CA GLU A 273 59.61 -16.87 7.82
C GLU A 273 59.50 -17.95 6.71
N SER A 274 59.00 -17.53 5.56
CA SER A 274 59.52 -18.00 4.27
C SER A 274 58.77 -17.25 3.15
N GLU A 275 59.39 -16.32 2.62
CA GLU A 275 59.94 -16.06 1.30
C GLU A 275 59.36 -16.88 0.13
N GLY A 276 59.16 -16.14 -0.95
CA GLY A 276 59.33 -16.70 -2.31
C GLY A 276 58.13 -16.45 -3.23
N SER A 277 58.24 -15.57 -4.08
CA SER A 277 58.79 -15.50 -5.43
C SER A 277 57.72 -15.08 -6.46
N ALA A 278 57.98 -13.99 -6.96
CA ALA A 278 57.95 -13.37 -8.28
C ALA A 278 57.50 -14.20 -9.50
N GLY A 279 56.79 -13.49 -10.40
CA GLY A 279 57.08 -13.51 -11.82
C GLY A 279 55.89 -13.84 -12.75
N PRO A 280 55.96 -13.33 -13.96
CA PRO A 280 54.92 -12.49 -14.56
C PRO A 280 54.35 -13.06 -15.89
N SER A 281 53.48 -12.21 -16.52
CA SER A 281 53.17 -12.12 -17.95
C SER A 281 52.32 -13.23 -18.60
N HIS A 282 51.18 -12.90 -19.08
CA HIS A 282 50.87 -12.57 -20.49
C HIS A 282 49.50 -11.91 -20.61
#